data_fb2308a523e5f582417a0cb36ad14e8b
#
_entry.id   fb2308a523e5f582417a0cb36ad14e8b
#
_cell.length_a   1.000
_cell.length_b   1.000
_cell.length_c   1.000
_cell.angle_alpha   90.00
_cell.angle_beta   90.00
_cell.angle_gamma   90.00
#
_symmetry.space_group_name_H-M   'P 1'
#
loop_
_entity.id
_entity.type
_entity.pdbx_description
1 polymer ?
#
loop_
_entity_poly.entity_id
_entity_poly.type
_entity_poly.pdbx_seq_one_letter_code
_entity_poly.pdbx_strand_id
1 'polypeptide(L)'
;CPLKSGCKAYLANRAEEFPHKKPKKKLPIKATAMLVLQSSDGDKVLLEKRPSHGIWGGLWSLPEIPTDDSPDAFLMVNGLKQKGQTETWQVIRHTFSHYHLDISPVLISLQRPQNSIMEKGRWHWYDLANPGQVGLAAPVKKLLDGLGQKLESKL
;
A
#
# COMPACT_ATOMS: atom_id res chain seq x y z
N CYS A 1 34.94 -24.07 -6.08
CA CYS A 1 35.55 -22.94 -5.37
C CYS A 1 37.05 -22.90 -5.64
N PRO A 2 37.64 -21.77 -6.09
CA PRO A 2 39.06 -21.65 -6.37
C PRO A 2 39.96 -21.76 -5.12
N LEU A 3 39.37 -21.56 -3.93
CA LEU A 3 40.10 -21.65 -2.65
C LEU A 3 40.05 -23.06 -2.03
N LYS A 4 39.63 -24.06 -2.77
CA LYS A 4 39.38 -25.42 -2.28
C LYS A 4 40.56 -26.05 -1.56
N SER A 5 41.77 -25.89 -2.08
CA SER A 5 42.99 -26.46 -1.52
C SER A 5 43.45 -25.85 -0.19
N GLY A 6 43.11 -24.59 0.08
CA GLY A 6 43.42 -23.89 1.33
C GLY A 6 42.26 -23.78 2.32
N CYS A 7 41.10 -24.30 1.98
CA CYS A 7 39.89 -24.15 2.80
C CYS A 7 39.84 -25.21 3.91
N LYS A 8 40.03 -24.81 5.16
CA LYS A 8 39.95 -25.71 6.33
C LYS A 8 38.62 -26.46 6.44
N ALA A 9 37.50 -25.79 6.13
CA ALA A 9 36.18 -26.39 6.16
C ALA A 9 36.03 -27.46 5.08
N TYR A 10 36.57 -27.23 3.89
CA TYR A 10 36.59 -28.22 2.81
C TYR A 10 37.44 -29.42 3.12
N LEU A 11 38.66 -29.19 3.64
CA LEU A 11 39.58 -30.28 4.03
C LEU A 11 39.00 -31.14 5.16
N ALA A 12 38.20 -30.55 6.05
CA ALA A 12 37.45 -31.25 7.10
C ALA A 12 36.13 -31.87 6.64
N ASN A 13 35.77 -31.78 5.35
CA ASN A 13 34.48 -32.21 4.77
C ASN A 13 33.27 -31.58 5.44
N ARG A 14 33.41 -30.34 5.93
CA ARG A 14 32.40 -29.58 6.67
C ARG A 14 31.99 -28.26 5.97
N ALA A 15 32.27 -28.13 4.68
CA ALA A 15 32.01 -26.90 3.93
C ALA A 15 30.50 -26.52 3.92
N GLU A 16 29.60 -27.49 3.96
CA GLU A 16 28.16 -27.28 3.97
C GLU A 16 27.63 -26.76 5.30
N GLU A 17 28.39 -26.87 6.39
CA GLU A 17 28.03 -26.34 7.69
C GLU A 17 28.25 -24.83 7.78
N PHE A 18 28.98 -24.22 6.83
CA PHE A 18 29.32 -22.81 6.82
C PHE A 18 28.76 -22.07 5.61
N PRO A 19 28.22 -20.85 5.79
CA PRO A 19 28.02 -20.18 7.09
C PRO A 19 26.88 -20.81 7.90
N HIS A 20 27.02 -20.85 9.21
CA HIS A 20 25.92 -21.27 10.09
C HIS A 20 24.69 -20.42 9.81
N LYS A 21 23.54 -21.08 9.55
CA LYS A 21 22.27 -20.39 9.34
C LYS A 21 21.89 -19.65 10.62
N LYS A 22 21.89 -18.32 10.57
CA LYS A 22 21.35 -17.53 11.69
C LYS A 22 19.88 -17.90 11.91
N PRO A 23 19.43 -18.03 13.18
CA PRO A 23 18.02 -18.27 13.45
C PRO A 23 17.18 -17.18 12.80
N LYS A 24 16.14 -17.58 12.06
CA LYS A 24 15.22 -16.62 11.42
C LYS A 24 14.52 -15.81 12.52
N LYS A 25 14.86 -14.52 12.63
CA LYS A 25 14.12 -13.61 13.51
C LYS A 25 12.69 -13.51 12.97
N LYS A 26 11.70 -13.66 13.86
CA LYS A 26 10.31 -13.34 13.53
C LYS A 26 10.23 -11.85 13.21
N LEU A 27 9.71 -11.52 12.02
CA LEU A 27 9.49 -10.14 11.63
C LEU A 27 8.33 -9.54 12.45
N PRO A 28 8.46 -8.33 12.98
CA PRO A 28 7.35 -7.65 13.63
C PRO A 28 6.24 -7.38 12.63
N ILE A 29 5.00 -7.32 13.10
CA ILE A 29 3.82 -7.01 12.31
C ILE A 29 3.40 -5.59 12.67
N LYS A 30 3.19 -4.75 11.65
CA LYS A 30 2.56 -3.45 11.75
C LYS A 30 1.22 -3.50 11.04
N ALA A 31 0.26 -2.70 11.48
CA ALA A 31 -1.05 -2.60 10.84
C ALA A 31 -1.36 -1.14 10.47
N THR A 32 -2.08 -0.96 9.37
CA THR A 32 -2.58 0.34 8.92
C THR A 32 -3.90 0.16 8.18
N ALA A 33 -4.75 1.18 8.20
CA ALA A 33 -5.90 1.23 7.32
C ALA A 33 -5.58 2.13 6.12
N MET A 34 -5.91 1.67 4.92
CA MET A 34 -5.79 2.45 3.68
C MET A 34 -7.17 2.81 3.17
N LEU A 35 -7.42 4.11 3.00
CA LEU A 35 -8.70 4.64 2.55
C LEU A 35 -8.78 4.66 1.02
N VAL A 36 -9.63 3.84 0.45
CA VAL A 36 -9.95 3.83 -0.98
C VAL A 36 -11.07 4.84 -1.21
N LEU A 37 -10.69 6.10 -1.38
CA LEU A 37 -11.62 7.22 -1.55
C LEU A 37 -12.05 7.31 -3.02
N GLN A 38 -13.23 6.78 -3.32
CA GLN A 38 -13.75 6.69 -4.68
C GLN A 38 -14.62 7.89 -5.02
N SER A 39 -14.52 8.38 -6.26
CA SER A 39 -15.39 9.45 -6.77
C SER A 39 -16.87 9.04 -6.75
N SER A 40 -17.77 10.02 -6.80
CA SER A 40 -19.22 9.77 -6.80
C SER A 40 -19.70 8.91 -7.96
N ASP A 41 -18.97 8.92 -9.07
CA ASP A 41 -19.26 8.20 -10.31
C ASP A 41 -18.58 6.82 -10.33
N GLY A 42 -17.66 6.58 -9.38
CA GLY A 42 -17.00 5.29 -9.21
C GLY A 42 -15.77 5.06 -10.10
N ASP A 43 -15.46 5.99 -10.99
CA ASP A 43 -14.42 5.87 -12.02
C ASP A 43 -13.01 6.28 -11.56
N LYS A 44 -12.91 7.06 -10.48
CA LYS A 44 -11.64 7.61 -9.97
C LYS A 44 -11.43 7.32 -8.50
N VAL A 45 -10.17 7.23 -8.10
CA VAL A 45 -9.75 7.08 -6.71
C VAL A 45 -8.78 8.19 -6.34
N LEU A 46 -8.97 8.79 -5.17
CA LEU A 46 -8.10 9.85 -4.67
C LEU A 46 -6.82 9.24 -4.08
N LEU A 47 -5.69 9.64 -4.61
CA LEU A 47 -4.37 9.28 -4.13
C LEU A 47 -3.71 10.45 -3.41
N GLU A 48 -2.85 10.13 -2.45
CA GLU A 48 -2.01 11.06 -1.73
C GLU A 48 -0.54 10.81 -2.07
N LYS A 49 0.22 11.87 -2.32
CA LYS A 49 1.65 11.76 -2.55
C LYS A 49 2.38 11.56 -1.23
N ARG A 50 3.16 10.50 -1.14
CA ARG A 50 3.95 10.24 0.06
C ARG A 50 5.12 11.24 0.18
N PRO A 51 5.54 11.56 1.40
CA PRO A 51 6.77 12.32 1.62
C PRO A 51 7.95 11.68 0.89
N SER A 52 8.95 12.47 0.52
CA SER A 52 10.13 11.98 -0.21
C SER A 52 10.98 10.95 0.54
N HIS A 53 10.80 10.86 1.86
CA HIS A 53 11.52 9.94 2.76
C HIS A 53 10.56 8.89 3.34
N GLY A 54 11.14 7.78 3.80
CA GLY A 54 10.37 6.67 4.37
C GLY A 54 9.94 5.63 3.33
N ILE A 55 9.01 4.77 3.73
CA ILE A 55 8.53 3.68 2.88
C ILE A 55 7.70 4.25 1.74
N TRP A 56 8.00 3.78 0.52
CA TRP A 56 7.39 4.26 -0.73
C TRP A 56 7.51 5.78 -0.92
N GLY A 57 8.63 6.37 -0.45
CA GLY A 57 8.89 7.81 -0.54
C GLY A 57 8.74 8.35 -1.95
N GLY A 58 8.00 9.45 -2.10
CA GLY A 58 7.73 10.11 -3.37
C GLY A 58 6.74 9.39 -4.30
N LEU A 59 6.29 8.16 -3.98
CA LEU A 59 5.25 7.48 -4.72
C LEU A 59 3.85 7.97 -4.32
N TRP A 60 2.89 7.70 -5.20
CA TRP A 60 1.48 7.88 -4.90
C TRP A 60 0.94 6.67 -4.15
N SER A 61 0.16 6.91 -3.13
CA SER A 61 -0.45 5.91 -2.26
C SER A 61 -1.90 6.25 -1.97
N LEU A 62 -2.64 5.30 -1.43
CA LEU A 62 -3.90 5.59 -0.77
C LEU A 62 -3.61 6.34 0.53
N PRO A 63 -4.49 7.25 0.97
CA PRO A 63 -4.38 7.84 2.30
C PRO A 63 -4.36 6.77 3.38
N GLU A 64 -3.47 6.93 4.35
CA GLU A 64 -3.30 5.98 5.46
C GLU A 64 -3.73 6.62 6.77
N ILE A 65 -4.43 5.83 7.59
CA ILE A 65 -4.76 6.18 8.98
C ILE A 65 -4.35 5.02 9.90
N PRO A 66 -4.06 5.28 11.17
CA PRO A 66 -3.96 4.23 12.18
C PRO A 66 -5.22 3.36 12.20
N THR A 67 -5.08 2.08 12.51
CA THR A 67 -6.23 1.15 12.56
C THR A 67 -7.27 1.51 13.62
N ASP A 68 -6.86 2.28 14.62
CA ASP A 68 -7.71 2.72 15.74
C ASP A 68 -8.41 4.06 15.44
N ASP A 69 -8.03 4.74 14.35
CA ASP A 69 -8.63 6.02 13.96
C ASP A 69 -9.87 5.81 13.12
N SER A 70 -10.82 6.76 13.24
CA SER A 70 -12.04 6.75 12.44
C SER A 70 -11.79 7.35 11.05
N PRO A 71 -12.23 6.69 9.97
CA PRO A 71 -12.25 7.27 8.64
C PRO A 71 -13.01 8.60 8.58
N ASP A 72 -14.06 8.76 9.38
CA ASP A 72 -14.86 9.99 9.41
C ASP A 72 -14.06 11.20 9.89
N ALA A 73 -13.17 11.00 10.88
CA ALA A 73 -12.28 12.07 11.34
C ALA A 73 -11.35 12.54 10.22
N PHE A 74 -10.79 11.59 9.46
CA PHE A 74 -9.95 11.90 8.28
C PHE A 74 -10.74 12.68 7.22
N LEU A 75 -11.96 12.24 6.90
CA LEU A 75 -12.81 12.92 5.92
C LEU A 75 -13.15 14.36 6.36
N MET A 76 -13.49 14.54 7.64
CA MET A 76 -13.84 15.86 8.19
C MET A 76 -12.66 16.83 8.12
N VAL A 77 -11.46 16.41 8.54
CA VAL A 77 -10.24 17.24 8.51
C VAL A 77 -9.90 17.66 7.07
N ASN A 78 -10.12 16.78 6.10
CA ASN A 78 -9.83 17.06 4.69
C ASN A 78 -11.03 17.65 3.92
N GLY A 79 -12.13 18.02 4.60
CA GLY A 79 -13.32 18.62 3.98
C GLY A 79 -14.03 17.70 2.98
N LEU A 80 -13.84 16.38 3.11
CA LEU A 80 -14.46 15.37 2.26
C LEU A 80 -15.78 14.90 2.88
N LYS A 81 -16.76 14.57 2.04
CA LYS A 81 -18.06 14.06 2.49
C LYS A 81 -18.32 12.69 1.89
N GLN A 82 -18.67 11.76 2.74
CA GLN A 82 -19.04 10.39 2.33
C GLN A 82 -20.42 10.35 1.69
N LYS A 83 -20.58 9.46 0.71
CA LYS A 83 -21.83 9.08 0.08
C LYS A 83 -22.08 7.60 0.35
N GLY A 84 -23.11 7.26 1.10
CA GLY A 84 -23.46 5.86 1.39
C GLY A 84 -22.68 5.25 2.54
N GLN A 85 -22.55 3.94 2.53
CA GLN A 85 -21.88 3.16 3.57
C GLN A 85 -20.41 2.89 3.24
N THR A 86 -19.61 2.70 4.27
CA THR A 86 -18.22 2.27 4.18
C THR A 86 -18.15 0.76 4.01
N GLU A 87 -17.31 0.27 3.10
CA GLU A 87 -17.06 -1.15 2.88
C GLU A 87 -15.62 -1.50 3.28
N THR A 88 -15.44 -2.41 4.21
CA THR A 88 -14.12 -2.91 4.60
C THR A 88 -13.79 -4.16 3.81
N TRP A 89 -12.59 -4.21 3.20
CA TRP A 89 -12.12 -5.36 2.44
C TRP A 89 -11.20 -6.26 3.27
N GLN A 90 -10.88 -7.43 2.71
CA GLN A 90 -9.94 -8.34 3.34
C GLN A 90 -8.57 -7.71 3.55
N VAL A 91 -7.97 -7.98 4.71
CA VAL A 91 -6.61 -7.52 5.03
C VAL A 91 -5.60 -8.11 4.05
N ILE A 92 -4.73 -7.25 3.54
CA ILE A 92 -3.64 -7.62 2.64
C ILE A 92 -2.32 -7.49 3.39
N ARG A 93 -1.55 -8.59 3.45
CA ARG A 93 -0.20 -8.55 4.02
C ARG A 93 0.82 -8.21 2.96
N HIS A 94 1.57 -7.15 3.18
CA HIS A 94 2.77 -6.80 2.44
C HIS A 94 4.01 -7.03 3.30
N THR A 95 5.00 -7.74 2.77
CA THR A 95 6.21 -8.11 3.52
C THR A 95 7.41 -7.31 3.05
N PHE A 96 8.00 -6.58 3.97
CA PHE A 96 9.30 -5.93 3.80
C PHE A 96 10.42 -6.81 4.37
N SER A 97 11.66 -6.43 4.14
CA SER A 97 12.84 -7.15 4.66
C SER A 97 12.90 -7.18 6.19
N HIS A 98 12.25 -6.25 6.89
CA HIS A 98 12.38 -6.02 8.33
C HIS A 98 11.05 -6.02 9.10
N TYR A 99 9.89 -6.06 8.42
CA TYR A 99 8.57 -6.25 9.05
C TYR A 99 7.50 -6.67 8.03
N HIS A 100 6.36 -7.14 8.54
CA HIS A 100 5.14 -7.33 7.79
C HIS A 100 4.22 -6.14 8.01
N LEU A 101 3.56 -5.67 6.95
CA LEU A 101 2.53 -4.65 7.01
C LEU A 101 1.18 -5.27 6.65
N ASP A 102 0.28 -5.31 7.62
CA ASP A 102 -1.12 -5.69 7.41
C ASP A 102 -1.91 -4.43 7.06
N ILE A 103 -2.45 -4.43 5.86
CA ILE A 103 -3.20 -3.32 5.29
C ILE A 103 -4.68 -3.70 5.31
N SER A 104 -5.50 -2.90 6.00
CA SER A 104 -6.96 -3.01 6.00
C SER A 104 -7.52 -1.98 5.02
N PRO A 105 -7.93 -2.38 3.80
CA PRO A 105 -8.50 -1.43 2.85
C PRO A 105 -9.94 -1.09 3.24
N VAL A 106 -10.28 0.20 3.18
CA VAL A 106 -11.61 0.72 3.50
C VAL A 106 -12.11 1.53 2.32
N LEU A 107 -13.12 1.03 1.61
CA LEU A 107 -13.73 1.71 0.47
C LEU A 107 -14.78 2.72 0.97
N ILE A 108 -14.64 3.95 0.51
CA ILE A 108 -15.54 5.06 0.83
C ILE A 108 -15.87 5.79 -0.46
N SER A 109 -17.14 5.78 -0.85
CA SER A 109 -17.61 6.62 -1.94
C SER A 109 -17.77 8.05 -1.45
N LEU A 110 -17.25 9.01 -2.20
CA LEU A 110 -17.34 10.44 -1.87
C LEU A 110 -18.51 11.10 -2.58
N GLN A 111 -19.11 12.10 -1.95
CA GLN A 111 -19.93 13.06 -2.67
C GLN A 111 -19.01 13.86 -3.62
N ARG A 112 -19.62 14.50 -4.66
CA ARG A 112 -18.82 15.32 -5.61
C ARG A 112 -17.85 16.23 -4.86
N PRO A 113 -16.54 16.11 -5.10
CA PRO A 113 -15.57 16.96 -4.43
C PRO A 113 -15.83 18.40 -4.87
N GLN A 114 -15.94 19.32 -3.92
CA GLN A 114 -15.79 20.73 -4.23
C GLN A 114 -14.35 20.96 -4.63
N ASN A 115 -14.11 21.60 -5.78
CA ASN A 115 -12.80 21.85 -6.39
C ASN A 115 -11.79 22.61 -5.49
N SER A 116 -12.19 23.02 -4.29
CA SER A 116 -11.40 23.84 -3.36
C SER A 116 -10.41 23.11 -2.47
N ILE A 117 -10.39 21.75 -2.47
CA ILE A 117 -9.68 20.96 -1.45
C ILE A 117 -8.33 20.42 -1.93
N MET A 118 -8.00 20.61 -3.20
CA MET A 118 -6.79 20.01 -3.76
C MET A 118 -5.57 20.93 -3.58
N GLU A 119 -4.82 20.75 -2.51
CA GLU A 119 -3.44 21.25 -2.43
C GLU A 119 -2.67 20.73 -3.65
N LYS A 120 -2.21 21.66 -4.50
CA LYS A 120 -1.45 21.30 -5.70
C LYS A 120 -0.25 20.43 -5.30
N GLY A 121 -0.20 19.21 -5.83
CA GLY A 121 0.91 18.28 -5.66
C GLY A 121 0.79 17.29 -4.49
N ARG A 122 -0.20 17.42 -3.60
CA ARG A 122 -0.46 16.45 -2.54
C ARG A 122 -1.47 15.38 -2.96
N TRP A 123 -2.50 15.77 -3.70
CA TRP A 123 -3.61 14.91 -4.09
C TRP A 123 -3.65 14.68 -5.59
N HIS A 124 -4.07 13.49 -6.02
CA HIS A 124 -4.24 13.13 -7.42
C HIS A 124 -5.44 12.20 -7.59
N TRP A 125 -6.35 12.56 -8.50
CA TRP A 125 -7.42 11.68 -8.93
C TRP A 125 -6.88 10.69 -9.95
N TYR A 126 -6.78 9.44 -9.54
CA TYR A 126 -6.36 8.33 -10.39
C TYR A 126 -7.57 7.76 -11.12
N ASP A 127 -7.54 7.80 -12.43
CA ASP A 127 -8.59 7.27 -13.30
C ASP A 127 -8.39 5.75 -13.44
N LEU A 128 -9.43 4.97 -13.11
CA LEU A 128 -9.36 3.51 -13.14
C LEU A 128 -9.43 2.94 -14.56
N ALA A 129 -10.12 3.64 -15.48
CA ALA A 129 -10.23 3.23 -16.89
C ALA A 129 -9.01 3.66 -17.71
N ASN A 130 -8.44 4.83 -17.40
CA ASN A 130 -7.30 5.39 -18.09
C ASN A 130 -6.18 5.74 -17.09
N PRO A 131 -5.50 4.71 -16.54
CA PRO A 131 -4.45 4.93 -15.57
C PRO A 131 -3.29 5.68 -16.19
N GLY A 132 -3.02 6.90 -15.72
CA GLY A 132 -1.84 7.67 -16.11
C GLY A 132 -0.53 7.00 -15.68
N GLN A 133 0.59 7.48 -16.22
CA GLN A 133 1.93 7.02 -15.79
C GLN A 133 2.29 7.65 -14.43
N VAL A 134 1.74 7.13 -13.35
CA VAL A 134 2.06 7.54 -11.98
C VAL A 134 2.76 6.41 -11.23
N GLY A 135 3.80 6.75 -10.49
CA GLY A 135 4.50 5.77 -9.64
C GLY A 135 3.62 5.41 -8.44
N LEU A 136 3.13 4.17 -8.38
CA LEU A 136 2.29 3.66 -7.31
C LEU A 136 3.08 2.75 -6.37
N ALA A 137 2.77 2.77 -5.07
CA ALA A 137 3.20 1.74 -4.14
C ALA A 137 2.61 0.38 -4.55
N ALA A 138 3.40 -0.69 -4.47
CA ALA A 138 3.01 -2.01 -4.99
C ALA A 138 1.67 -2.56 -4.44
N PRO A 139 1.35 -2.47 -3.12
CA PRO A 139 0.05 -2.92 -2.63
C PRO A 139 -1.10 -2.02 -3.10
N VAL A 140 -0.85 -0.72 -3.29
CA VAL A 140 -1.85 0.22 -3.83
C VAL A 140 -2.21 -0.15 -5.26
N LYS A 141 -1.20 -0.42 -6.10
CA LYS A 141 -1.44 -0.88 -7.48
C LYS A 141 -2.33 -2.11 -7.49
N LYS A 142 -2.03 -3.12 -6.66
CA LYS A 142 -2.84 -4.35 -6.57
C LYS A 142 -4.29 -4.09 -6.16
N LEU A 143 -4.52 -3.15 -5.24
CA LEU A 143 -5.87 -2.76 -4.80
C LEU A 143 -6.65 -2.07 -5.92
N LEU A 144 -6.01 -1.14 -6.64
CA LEU A 144 -6.62 -0.40 -7.74
C LEU A 144 -6.93 -1.31 -8.94
N ASP A 145 -6.02 -2.22 -9.30
CA ASP A 145 -6.23 -3.22 -10.35
C ASP A 145 -7.44 -4.11 -10.03
N GLY A 146 -7.57 -4.57 -8.77
CA GLY A 146 -8.72 -5.34 -8.31
C GLY A 146 -10.05 -4.56 -8.32
N LEU A 147 -10.00 -3.25 -8.05
CA LEU A 147 -11.17 -2.37 -8.13
C LEU A 147 -11.61 -2.15 -9.58
N GLY A 148 -10.66 -1.92 -10.49
CA GLY A 148 -10.93 -1.77 -11.93
C GLY A 148 -11.64 -3.00 -12.50
N GLN A 149 -11.14 -4.20 -12.19
CA GLN A 149 -11.77 -5.46 -12.64
C GLN A 149 -13.20 -5.63 -12.13
N LYS A 150 -13.50 -5.19 -10.89
CA LYS A 150 -14.87 -5.22 -10.35
C LYS A 150 -15.80 -4.23 -11.06
N LEU A 151 -15.30 -3.13 -11.58
CA LEU A 151 -16.08 -2.16 -12.36
C LEU A 151 -16.41 -2.73 -13.75
N GLU A 152 -15.44 -3.33 -14.44
CA GLU A 152 -15.65 -3.94 -15.75
C GLU A 152 -16.65 -5.11 -15.69
N SER A 153 -16.68 -5.86 -14.59
CA SER A 153 -17.63 -6.97 -14.40
C SER A 153 -19.06 -6.56 -14.10
N LYS A 154 -19.32 -5.26 -13.85
CA LYS A 154 -20.65 -4.69 -13.56
C LYS A 154 -21.28 -3.97 -14.76
N LEU A 155 -20.56 -3.81 -15.86
CA LEU A 155 -21.02 -3.28 -17.15
C LEU A 155 -21.48 -4.41 -18.07
#